data_810191a48fbce468cc72faa60fe9f246
#
_entry.id   810191a48fbce468cc72faa60fe9f246
#
_cell.length_a   1.000
_cell.length_b   1.000
_cell.length_c   1.000
_cell.angle_alpha   90.00
_cell.angle_beta   90.00
_cell.angle_gamma   90.00
#
_symmetry.space_group_name_H-M   'P 1'
#
loop_
_entity.id
_entity.type
_entity.pdbx_description
1 polymer ?
#
loop_
_entity_poly.entity_id
_entity_poly.type
_entity_poly.pdbx_seq_one_letter_code
_entity_poly.pdbx_strand_id
1 'polypeptide(L)'
;MSFIQKNVKGILLCLVLAIPCWFLGQAVPVVGGPVFGILAGMLITLLLKDKTQFQSGITFVSKKVLQYAVILLGFGLNLSVILETGKQSLPIILATISTSLIIAYVLHRIMHVPGKISTLVGVGSSICGGSAIAATAPVIDADDEEVAQAISVIFFFNMLAALFFPALGALLGFSTTSGEAFGIFAGTAVNDTSSVTAAASTWDSLYQLGTQTLDKAVTVKLTRTLSIIPITLVLAFVRTRKAGSEGKKVEFKKIFPMFILYFVLASVITTIATSLGVSASVFSPLKTLSKFFIVLAMCAVGLNTNIVKLIKTGGKPLALGFCCWVGIASMSLLMQHVLGIW
;
A
#
# COMPACT_ATOMS: atom_id res chain seq x y z
N MET A 1 24.99 -8.45 18.23
CA MET A 1 24.68 -7.02 18.13
C MET A 1 23.23 -6.82 18.58
N SER A 2 22.98 -5.90 19.52
CA SER A 2 21.62 -5.59 19.96
C SER A 2 20.80 -5.02 18.78
N PHE A 3 19.48 -5.23 18.80
CA PHE A 3 18.55 -4.66 17.81
C PHE A 3 18.80 -3.16 17.58
N ILE A 4 19.06 -2.44 18.65
CA ILE A 4 19.34 -1.00 18.66
C ILE A 4 20.59 -0.68 17.81
N GLN A 5 21.71 -1.35 18.07
CA GLN A 5 22.97 -1.08 17.36
C GLN A 5 22.84 -1.28 15.84
N LYS A 6 22.00 -2.23 15.40
CA LYS A 6 21.81 -2.55 13.99
C LYS A 6 20.92 -1.54 13.25
N ASN A 7 19.92 -0.98 13.92
CA ASN A 7 18.87 -0.18 13.27
C ASN A 7 18.99 1.33 13.51
N VAL A 8 19.66 1.76 14.59
CA VAL A 8 19.71 3.18 15.02
C VAL A 8 20.16 4.12 13.91
N LYS A 9 21.23 3.79 13.19
CA LYS A 9 21.74 4.68 12.13
C LYS A 9 20.71 4.95 11.05
N GLY A 10 20.01 3.92 10.57
CA GLY A 10 18.99 4.05 9.55
C GLY A 10 17.72 4.75 10.06
N ILE A 11 17.32 4.48 11.31
CA ILE A 11 16.19 5.18 11.95
C ILE A 11 16.50 6.67 12.10
N LEU A 12 17.70 7.03 12.57
CA LEU A 12 18.13 8.42 12.71
C LEU A 12 18.15 9.15 11.34
N LEU A 13 18.67 8.50 10.30
CA LEU A 13 18.65 9.06 8.96
C LEU A 13 17.21 9.36 8.50
N CYS A 14 16.29 8.43 8.71
CA CYS A 14 14.88 8.64 8.38
C CYS A 14 14.25 9.77 9.20
N LEU A 15 14.58 9.89 10.50
CA LEU A 15 14.09 10.96 11.36
C LEU A 15 14.59 12.34 10.93
N VAL A 16 15.88 12.45 10.61
CA VAL A 16 16.49 13.70 10.11
C VAL A 16 15.81 14.17 8.83
N LEU A 17 15.37 13.26 7.97
CA LEU A 17 14.61 13.60 6.75
C LEU A 17 13.14 13.86 7.06
N ALA A 18 12.53 13.13 7.97
CA ALA A 18 11.11 13.22 8.24
C ALA A 18 10.71 14.54 8.93
N ILE A 19 11.54 15.07 9.81
CA ILE A 19 11.25 16.32 10.52
C ILE A 19 11.08 17.50 9.55
N PRO A 20 12.02 17.82 8.65
CA PRO A 20 11.82 18.86 7.65
C PRO A 20 10.62 18.58 6.74
N CYS A 21 10.44 17.33 6.28
CA CYS A 21 9.32 16.95 5.41
C CYS A 21 7.96 17.11 6.08
N TRP A 22 7.87 16.87 7.40
CA TRP A 22 6.68 17.12 8.20
C TRP A 22 6.28 18.59 8.18
N PHE A 23 7.23 19.50 8.45
CA PHE A 23 6.97 20.95 8.43
C PHE A 23 6.72 21.48 7.02
N LEU A 24 7.48 21.00 6.02
CA LEU A 24 7.22 21.34 4.61
C LEU A 24 5.83 20.89 4.15
N GLY A 25 5.37 19.72 4.59
CA GLY A 25 4.02 19.25 4.29
C GLY A 25 2.92 20.10 4.88
N GLN A 26 3.17 20.72 6.05
CA GLN A 26 2.24 21.69 6.65
C GLN A 26 2.29 23.05 5.93
N ALA A 27 3.47 23.48 5.49
CA ALA A 27 3.66 24.75 4.77
C ALA A 27 3.15 24.68 3.32
N VAL A 28 3.25 23.50 2.67
CA VAL A 28 2.83 23.28 1.28
C VAL A 28 1.87 22.08 1.23
N PRO A 29 0.59 22.25 1.65
CA PRO A 29 -0.40 21.17 1.70
C PRO A 29 -0.65 20.51 0.35
N VAL A 30 -0.50 21.25 -0.76
CA VAL A 30 -0.66 20.76 -2.14
C VAL A 30 0.21 19.54 -2.45
N VAL A 31 1.41 19.47 -1.87
CA VAL A 31 2.34 18.34 -2.04
C VAL A 31 2.17 17.32 -0.92
N GLY A 32 1.98 17.79 0.32
CA GLY A 32 1.84 16.95 1.50
C GLY A 32 3.16 16.36 2.02
N GLY A 33 3.21 16.15 3.34
CA GLY A 33 4.40 15.59 4.01
C GLY A 33 4.87 14.24 3.49
N PRO A 34 3.97 13.27 3.24
CA PRO A 34 4.34 11.97 2.70
C PRO A 34 5.03 12.01 1.35
N VAL A 35 4.60 12.88 0.43
CA VAL A 35 5.21 13.05 -0.89
C VAL A 35 6.59 13.70 -0.76
N PHE A 36 6.72 14.76 0.06
CA PHE A 36 8.04 15.32 0.38
C PHE A 36 8.98 14.26 0.94
N GLY A 37 8.49 13.38 1.81
CA GLY A 37 9.26 12.28 2.36
C GLY A 37 9.78 11.31 1.28
N ILE A 38 8.92 10.88 0.36
CA ILE A 38 9.32 10.00 -0.75
C ILE A 38 10.39 10.69 -1.62
N LEU A 39 10.14 11.92 -2.05
CA LEU A 39 11.04 12.66 -2.93
C LEU A 39 12.40 12.94 -2.27
N ALA A 40 12.40 13.39 -1.01
CA ALA A 40 13.64 13.61 -0.26
C ALA A 40 14.43 12.31 -0.10
N GLY A 41 13.77 11.20 0.25
CA GLY A 41 14.41 9.90 0.35
C GLY A 41 15.02 9.43 -0.97
N MET A 42 14.33 9.62 -2.09
CA MET A 42 14.83 9.30 -3.43
C MET A 42 16.04 10.15 -3.81
N LEU A 43 16.01 11.48 -3.55
CA LEU A 43 17.13 12.38 -3.82
C LEU A 43 18.37 11.98 -3.01
N ILE A 44 18.19 11.71 -1.72
CA ILE A 44 19.30 11.24 -0.87
C ILE A 44 19.84 9.89 -1.37
N THR A 45 18.98 9.02 -1.89
CA THR A 45 19.41 7.75 -2.50
C THR A 45 20.33 7.92 -3.70
N LEU A 46 20.13 8.95 -4.49
CA LEU A 46 21.01 9.25 -5.63
C LEU A 46 22.40 9.76 -5.17
N LEU A 47 22.44 10.43 -4.01
CA LEU A 47 23.67 10.99 -3.44
C LEU A 47 24.46 9.96 -2.60
N LEU A 48 23.78 9.08 -1.89
CA LEU A 48 24.39 8.05 -1.04
C LEU A 48 24.76 6.82 -1.86
N LYS A 49 26.03 6.70 -2.24
CA LYS A 49 26.57 5.55 -2.99
C LYS A 49 26.55 4.25 -2.18
N ASP A 50 26.79 4.33 -0.85
CA ASP A 50 26.76 3.17 0.06
C ASP A 50 25.76 3.38 1.20
N LYS A 51 24.75 2.50 1.24
CA LYS A 51 23.68 2.51 2.25
C LYS A 51 23.75 1.33 3.21
N THR A 52 24.76 0.48 3.09
CA THR A 52 24.85 -0.82 3.82
C THR A 52 24.65 -0.63 5.31
N GLN A 53 25.26 0.43 5.89
CA GLN A 53 25.16 0.73 7.33
C GLN A 53 23.77 1.19 7.78
N PHE A 54 22.97 1.77 6.88
CA PHE A 54 21.66 2.33 7.17
C PHE A 54 20.51 1.38 6.79
N GLN A 55 20.78 0.41 5.91
CA GLN A 55 19.77 -0.42 5.24
C GLN A 55 18.86 -1.16 6.21
N SER A 56 19.39 -1.69 7.30
CA SER A 56 18.58 -2.41 8.30
C SER A 56 17.54 -1.50 8.96
N GLY A 57 17.97 -0.28 9.38
CA GLY A 57 17.07 0.70 9.98
C GLY A 57 16.07 1.28 8.98
N ILE A 58 16.49 1.57 7.75
CA ILE A 58 15.59 2.04 6.67
C ILE A 58 14.51 0.99 6.41
N THR A 59 14.87 -0.29 6.31
CA THR A 59 13.91 -1.39 6.11
C THR A 59 12.97 -1.54 7.31
N PHE A 60 13.46 -1.36 8.53
CA PHE A 60 12.64 -1.37 9.73
C PHE A 60 11.59 -0.24 9.69
N VAL A 61 12.01 0.98 9.36
CA VAL A 61 11.11 2.16 9.29
C VAL A 61 10.07 1.97 8.19
N SER A 62 10.48 1.62 6.97
CA SER A 62 9.56 1.47 5.84
C SER A 62 8.51 0.38 6.03
N LYS A 63 8.81 -0.66 6.83
CA LYS A 63 7.89 -1.79 7.06
C LYS A 63 7.20 -1.72 8.42
N LYS A 64 7.98 -1.65 9.51
CA LYS A 64 7.44 -1.78 10.87
C LYS A 64 6.83 -0.48 11.37
N VAL A 65 7.50 0.65 11.16
CA VAL A 65 6.94 1.95 11.60
C VAL A 65 5.66 2.27 10.82
N LEU A 66 5.59 1.93 9.52
CA LEU A 66 4.36 2.05 8.73
C LEU A 66 3.23 1.17 9.32
N GLN A 67 3.53 -0.08 9.70
CA GLN A 67 2.54 -0.94 10.37
C GLN A 67 2.05 -0.33 11.68
N TYR A 68 2.94 0.26 12.48
CA TYR A 68 2.57 0.98 13.71
C TYR A 68 1.70 2.21 13.40
N ALA A 69 2.03 2.98 12.36
CA ALA A 69 1.19 4.09 11.93
C ALA A 69 -0.23 3.65 11.60
N VAL A 70 -0.39 2.56 10.85
CA VAL A 70 -1.70 1.99 10.49
C VAL A 70 -2.45 1.51 11.75
N ILE A 71 -1.78 0.85 12.69
CA ILE A 71 -2.41 0.42 13.97
C ILE A 71 -2.92 1.65 14.74
N LEU A 72 -2.12 2.71 14.82
CA LEU A 72 -2.49 3.95 15.50
C LEU A 72 -3.69 4.64 14.86
N LEU A 73 -3.86 4.55 13.54
CA LEU A 73 -5.08 5.04 12.85
C LEU A 73 -6.35 4.34 13.36
N GLY A 74 -6.26 3.07 13.71
CA GLY A 74 -7.39 2.30 14.27
C GLY A 74 -8.02 2.97 15.50
N PHE A 75 -7.22 3.65 16.32
CA PHE A 75 -7.74 4.42 17.47
C PHE A 75 -8.56 5.66 17.07
N GLY A 76 -8.57 6.03 15.81
CA GLY A 76 -9.41 7.11 15.29
C GLY A 76 -10.73 6.65 14.68
N LEU A 77 -10.96 5.34 14.60
CA LEU A 77 -12.08 4.75 13.88
C LEU A 77 -13.00 3.96 14.79
N ASN A 78 -14.31 4.03 14.49
CA ASN A 78 -15.31 3.16 15.08
C ASN A 78 -15.43 1.86 14.26
N LEU A 79 -15.66 0.73 14.91
CA LEU A 79 -15.80 -0.57 14.25
C LEU A 79 -16.93 -0.59 13.22
N SER A 80 -18.04 0.10 13.46
CA SER A 80 -19.14 0.21 12.50
C SER A 80 -18.69 0.86 11.19
N VAL A 81 -17.86 1.90 11.26
CA VAL A 81 -17.30 2.58 10.08
C VAL A 81 -16.41 1.64 9.27
N ILE A 82 -15.62 0.80 9.95
CA ILE A 82 -14.78 -0.21 9.29
C ILE A 82 -15.64 -1.25 8.55
N LEU A 83 -16.69 -1.75 9.19
CA LEU A 83 -17.59 -2.74 8.59
C LEU A 83 -18.38 -2.18 7.43
N GLU A 84 -18.90 -0.96 7.55
CA GLU A 84 -19.62 -0.27 6.49
C GLU A 84 -18.74 0.01 5.28
N THR A 85 -17.55 0.57 5.52
CA THR A 85 -16.55 0.81 4.45
C THR A 85 -16.15 -0.49 3.76
N GLY A 86 -15.96 -1.56 4.53
CA GLY A 86 -15.65 -2.88 4.00
C GLY A 86 -16.75 -3.40 3.07
N LYS A 87 -18.02 -3.32 3.50
CA LYS A 87 -19.18 -3.72 2.68
C LYS A 87 -19.32 -2.88 1.42
N GLN A 88 -19.20 -1.56 1.53
CA GLN A 88 -19.32 -0.63 0.42
C GLN A 88 -18.23 -0.84 -0.64
N SER A 89 -17.00 -1.11 -0.22
CA SER A 89 -15.85 -1.27 -1.12
C SER A 89 -15.72 -2.70 -1.70
N LEU A 90 -16.38 -3.69 -1.13
CA LEU A 90 -16.23 -5.10 -1.52
C LEU A 90 -16.50 -5.36 -3.01
N PRO A 91 -17.60 -4.86 -3.62
CA PRO A 91 -17.85 -5.04 -5.07
C PRO A 91 -16.70 -4.44 -5.91
N ILE A 92 -16.20 -3.26 -5.54
CA ILE A 92 -15.10 -2.59 -6.24
C ILE A 92 -13.80 -3.40 -6.10
N ILE A 93 -13.53 -3.90 -4.90
CA ILE A 93 -12.37 -4.75 -4.61
C ILE A 93 -12.41 -6.01 -5.49
N LEU A 94 -13.54 -6.71 -5.55
CA LEU A 94 -13.68 -7.92 -6.36
C LEU A 94 -13.51 -7.62 -7.84
N ALA A 95 -14.10 -6.54 -8.35
CA ALA A 95 -13.96 -6.12 -9.73
C ALA A 95 -12.51 -5.77 -10.08
N THR A 96 -11.83 -4.98 -9.24
CA THR A 96 -10.43 -4.57 -9.48
C THR A 96 -9.45 -5.75 -9.39
N ILE A 97 -9.66 -6.69 -8.46
CA ILE A 97 -8.86 -7.92 -8.38
C ILE A 97 -9.03 -8.75 -9.65
N SER A 98 -10.27 -9.00 -10.06
CA SER A 98 -10.57 -9.78 -11.26
C SER A 98 -9.98 -9.13 -12.51
N THR A 99 -10.11 -7.81 -12.64
CA THR A 99 -9.53 -7.03 -13.76
C THR A 99 -8.02 -7.21 -13.84
N SER A 100 -7.31 -7.06 -12.73
CA SER A 100 -5.86 -7.23 -12.71
C SER A 100 -5.43 -8.63 -13.12
N LEU A 101 -6.07 -9.66 -12.57
CA LEU A 101 -5.74 -11.06 -12.88
C LEU A 101 -6.07 -11.41 -14.33
N ILE A 102 -7.18 -10.92 -14.87
CA ILE A 102 -7.56 -11.11 -16.28
C ILE A 102 -6.55 -10.42 -17.20
N ILE A 103 -6.21 -9.15 -16.94
CA ILE A 103 -5.22 -8.42 -17.74
C ILE A 103 -3.88 -9.14 -17.71
N ALA A 104 -3.41 -9.56 -16.52
CA ALA A 104 -2.16 -10.28 -16.38
C ALA A 104 -2.17 -11.59 -17.18
N TYR A 105 -3.26 -12.36 -17.13
CA TYR A 105 -3.40 -13.61 -17.89
C TYR A 105 -3.43 -13.37 -19.41
N VAL A 106 -4.21 -12.39 -19.88
CA VAL A 106 -4.34 -12.08 -21.31
C VAL A 106 -3.01 -11.58 -21.88
N LEU A 107 -2.35 -10.64 -21.19
CA LEU A 107 -1.08 -10.08 -21.63
C LEU A 107 0.07 -11.08 -21.53
N HIS A 108 0.05 -12.02 -20.57
CA HIS A 108 0.97 -13.17 -20.57
C HIS A 108 0.90 -13.92 -21.90
N ARG A 109 -0.29 -14.17 -22.41
CA ARG A 109 -0.50 -14.88 -23.69
C ARG A 109 -0.06 -14.05 -24.89
N ILE A 110 -0.45 -12.78 -24.94
CA ILE A 110 -0.18 -11.89 -26.08
C ILE A 110 1.27 -11.46 -26.15
N MET A 111 1.85 -11.02 -25.04
CA MET A 111 3.20 -10.45 -24.98
C MET A 111 4.29 -11.52 -24.73
N HIS A 112 3.90 -12.78 -24.50
CA HIS A 112 4.81 -13.87 -24.15
C HIS A 112 5.70 -13.50 -22.93
N VAL A 113 5.10 -12.88 -21.89
CA VAL A 113 5.77 -12.63 -20.61
C VAL A 113 5.87 -13.97 -19.86
N PRO A 114 6.98 -14.32 -19.20
CA PRO A 114 7.06 -15.53 -18.39
C PRO A 114 5.88 -15.66 -17.41
N GLY A 115 5.28 -16.86 -17.36
CA GLY A 115 4.02 -17.07 -16.61
C GLY A 115 4.13 -16.76 -15.11
N LYS A 116 5.30 -17.05 -14.51
CA LYS A 116 5.55 -16.74 -13.09
C LYS A 116 5.60 -15.24 -12.85
N ILE A 117 6.33 -14.48 -13.68
CA ILE A 117 6.41 -13.01 -13.59
C ILE A 117 5.01 -12.39 -13.78
N SER A 118 4.28 -12.87 -14.80
CA SER A 118 2.92 -12.38 -15.05
C SER A 118 1.98 -12.66 -13.87
N THR A 119 2.03 -13.84 -13.29
CA THR A 119 1.24 -14.20 -12.10
C THR A 119 1.62 -13.31 -10.91
N LEU A 120 2.91 -13.10 -10.66
CA LEU A 120 3.39 -12.26 -9.57
C LEU A 120 2.98 -10.79 -9.74
N VAL A 121 3.10 -10.23 -10.96
CA VAL A 121 2.67 -8.86 -11.26
C VAL A 121 1.15 -8.74 -11.14
N GLY A 122 0.39 -9.71 -11.67
CA GLY A 122 -1.08 -9.72 -11.60
C GLY A 122 -1.58 -9.79 -10.16
N VAL A 123 -1.04 -10.71 -9.35
CA VAL A 123 -1.39 -10.86 -7.92
C VAL A 123 -0.90 -9.65 -7.10
N GLY A 124 0.31 -9.17 -7.35
CA GLY A 124 0.84 -7.96 -6.71
C GLY A 124 -0.02 -6.74 -6.98
N SER A 125 -0.40 -6.52 -8.24
CA SER A 125 -1.31 -5.42 -8.62
C SER A 125 -2.71 -5.60 -8.03
N SER A 126 -3.19 -6.84 -7.94
CA SER A 126 -4.57 -7.11 -7.51
C SER A 126 -4.80 -6.98 -6.00
N ILE A 127 -3.79 -7.10 -5.14
CA ILE A 127 -3.98 -7.18 -3.68
C ILE A 127 -3.23 -6.05 -2.95
N CYS A 128 -1.97 -6.32 -2.55
CA CYS A 128 -1.20 -5.44 -1.67
C CYS A 128 0.28 -5.29 -2.08
N GLY A 129 0.56 -5.46 -3.35
CA GLY A 129 1.90 -5.26 -3.90
C GLY A 129 2.90 -6.34 -3.47
N GLY A 130 4.00 -5.91 -2.90
CA GLY A 130 5.12 -6.79 -2.53
C GLY A 130 4.76 -7.90 -1.55
N SER A 131 3.82 -7.67 -0.62
CA SER A 131 3.40 -8.71 0.34
C SER A 131 2.66 -9.86 -0.36
N ALA A 132 1.82 -9.53 -1.35
CA ALA A 132 1.11 -10.54 -2.15
C ALA A 132 2.08 -11.32 -3.03
N ILE A 133 3.09 -10.66 -3.61
CA ILE A 133 4.17 -11.32 -4.36
C ILE A 133 4.94 -12.27 -3.46
N ALA A 134 5.38 -11.81 -2.28
CA ALA A 134 6.14 -12.63 -1.33
C ALA A 134 5.37 -13.88 -0.84
N ALA A 135 4.05 -13.75 -0.66
CA ALA A 135 3.20 -14.87 -0.28
C ALA A 135 2.95 -15.85 -1.45
N THR A 136 2.89 -15.33 -2.68
CA THR A 136 2.58 -16.12 -3.87
C THR A 136 3.83 -16.81 -4.44
N ALA A 137 5.00 -16.19 -4.35
CA ALA A 137 6.25 -16.69 -4.92
C ALA A 137 6.57 -18.14 -4.54
N PRO A 138 6.56 -18.54 -3.24
CA PRO A 138 6.81 -19.93 -2.86
C PRO A 138 5.69 -20.89 -3.32
N VAL A 139 4.46 -20.38 -3.52
CA VAL A 139 3.33 -21.19 -4.00
C VAL A 139 3.50 -21.57 -5.46
N ILE A 140 4.12 -20.72 -6.29
CA ILE A 140 4.34 -20.97 -7.72
C ILE A 140 5.79 -21.35 -8.06
N ASP A 141 6.66 -21.57 -7.04
CA ASP A 141 8.12 -21.78 -7.16
C ASP A 141 8.79 -20.75 -8.05
N ALA A 142 8.48 -19.48 -7.82
CA ALA A 142 9.17 -18.38 -8.46
C ALA A 142 10.58 -18.23 -7.88
N ASP A 143 11.55 -17.94 -8.73
CA ASP A 143 12.91 -17.68 -8.30
C ASP A 143 13.08 -16.21 -7.81
N ASP A 144 14.23 -15.94 -7.19
CA ASP A 144 14.51 -14.62 -6.59
C ASP A 144 14.56 -13.50 -7.65
N GLU A 145 14.97 -13.81 -8.89
CA GLU A 145 15.03 -12.83 -9.97
C GLU A 145 13.63 -12.47 -10.46
N GLU A 146 12.75 -13.47 -10.66
CA GLU A 146 11.34 -13.28 -11.03
C GLU A 146 10.61 -12.45 -9.96
N VAL A 147 10.86 -12.75 -8.68
CA VAL A 147 10.30 -12.02 -7.53
C VAL A 147 10.80 -10.58 -7.50
N ALA A 148 12.10 -10.37 -7.65
CA ALA A 148 12.69 -9.02 -7.63
C ALA A 148 12.19 -8.17 -8.80
N GLN A 149 12.02 -8.76 -9.98
CA GLN A 149 11.49 -8.09 -11.15
C GLN A 149 10.02 -7.68 -10.95
N ALA A 150 9.17 -8.59 -10.49
CA ALA A 150 7.77 -8.30 -10.22
C ALA A 150 7.60 -7.21 -9.14
N ILE A 151 8.37 -7.30 -8.04
CA ILE A 151 8.37 -6.30 -6.97
C ILE A 151 8.77 -4.93 -7.53
N SER A 152 9.81 -4.85 -8.36
CA SER A 152 10.29 -3.59 -8.95
C SER A 152 9.21 -2.92 -9.79
N VAL A 153 8.50 -3.69 -10.63
CA VAL A 153 7.38 -3.19 -11.45
C VAL A 153 6.28 -2.61 -10.57
N ILE A 154 5.86 -3.35 -9.56
CA ILE A 154 4.78 -2.92 -8.66
C ILE A 154 5.16 -1.66 -7.88
N PHE A 155 6.37 -1.59 -7.34
CA PHE A 155 6.85 -0.41 -6.63
C PHE A 155 6.94 0.82 -7.52
N PHE A 156 7.35 0.66 -8.77
CA PHE A 156 7.39 1.76 -9.72
C PHE A 156 6.00 2.40 -9.91
N PHE A 157 4.98 1.60 -10.22
CA PHE A 157 3.63 2.16 -10.42
C PHE A 157 2.98 2.64 -9.12
N ASN A 158 3.29 2.04 -7.98
CA ASN A 158 2.83 2.53 -6.70
C ASN A 158 3.41 3.91 -6.36
N MET A 159 4.70 4.13 -6.65
CA MET A 159 5.32 5.43 -6.49
C MET A 159 4.65 6.47 -7.38
N LEU A 160 4.42 6.15 -8.66
CA LEU A 160 3.70 7.03 -9.57
C LEU A 160 2.28 7.33 -9.06
N ALA A 161 1.57 6.33 -8.56
CA ALA A 161 0.24 6.52 -7.98
C ALA A 161 0.26 7.45 -6.76
N ALA A 162 1.23 7.29 -5.85
CA ALA A 162 1.36 8.15 -4.68
C ALA A 162 1.58 9.63 -5.05
N LEU A 163 2.34 9.87 -6.13
CA LEU A 163 2.67 11.21 -6.59
C LEU A 163 1.56 11.85 -7.44
N PHE A 164 0.96 11.08 -8.34
CA PHE A 164 0.08 11.63 -9.39
C PHE A 164 -1.42 11.45 -9.12
N PHE A 165 -1.85 10.47 -8.32
CA PHE A 165 -3.26 10.25 -8.08
C PHE A 165 -3.98 11.39 -7.37
N PRO A 166 -3.38 12.13 -6.41
CA PRO A 166 -4.04 13.31 -5.87
C PRO A 166 -4.33 14.36 -6.94
N ALA A 167 -3.39 14.64 -7.82
CA ALA A 167 -3.60 15.56 -8.94
C ALA A 167 -4.62 15.01 -9.96
N LEU A 168 -4.54 13.73 -10.29
CA LEU A 168 -5.51 13.06 -11.14
C LEU A 168 -6.93 13.10 -10.54
N GLY A 169 -7.06 12.89 -9.24
CA GLY A 169 -8.35 13.00 -8.54
C GLY A 169 -8.97 14.37 -8.65
N ALA A 170 -8.17 15.42 -8.51
CA ALA A 170 -8.62 16.80 -8.71
C ALA A 170 -9.09 17.04 -10.16
N LEU A 171 -8.36 16.54 -11.15
CA LEU A 171 -8.71 16.64 -12.57
C LEU A 171 -10.00 15.86 -12.92
N LEU A 172 -10.23 14.73 -12.27
CA LEU A 172 -11.41 13.90 -12.46
C LEU A 172 -12.65 14.46 -11.75
N GLY A 173 -12.49 15.49 -10.91
CA GLY A 173 -13.61 16.15 -10.22
C GLY A 173 -14.11 15.39 -8.98
N PHE A 174 -13.24 14.65 -8.29
CA PHE A 174 -13.60 14.10 -6.97
C PHE A 174 -13.95 15.22 -6.00
N SER A 175 -14.92 14.95 -5.11
CA SER A 175 -15.34 15.91 -4.09
C SER A 175 -14.15 16.37 -3.22
N THR A 176 -13.98 17.69 -3.13
CA THR A 176 -12.95 18.34 -2.30
C THR A 176 -13.43 18.59 -0.87
N THR A 177 -14.71 18.37 -0.59
CA THR A 177 -15.35 18.54 0.73
C THR A 177 -15.58 17.22 1.45
N SER A 178 -15.36 16.09 0.77
CA SER A 178 -15.49 14.73 1.30
C SER A 178 -14.33 13.87 0.82
N GLY A 179 -13.71 13.16 1.75
CA GLY A 179 -12.63 12.19 1.47
C GLY A 179 -13.14 10.82 0.99
N GLU A 180 -14.44 10.60 0.87
CA GLU A 180 -15.02 9.27 0.67
C GLU A 180 -14.65 8.66 -0.68
N ALA A 181 -15.03 9.31 -1.77
CA ALA A 181 -14.83 8.79 -3.11
C ALA A 181 -13.34 8.64 -3.47
N PHE A 182 -12.52 9.67 -3.19
CA PHE A 182 -11.08 9.56 -3.41
C PHE A 182 -10.42 8.53 -2.48
N GLY A 183 -10.89 8.37 -1.25
CA GLY A 183 -10.43 7.34 -0.32
C GLY A 183 -10.69 5.92 -0.84
N ILE A 184 -11.89 5.65 -1.37
CA ILE A 184 -12.22 4.38 -2.01
C ILE A 184 -11.36 4.16 -3.26
N PHE A 185 -11.18 5.19 -4.09
CA PHE A 185 -10.32 5.13 -5.27
C PHE A 185 -8.87 4.80 -4.88
N ALA A 186 -8.28 5.55 -3.97
CA ALA A 186 -6.91 5.30 -3.51
C ALA A 186 -6.74 3.90 -2.91
N GLY A 187 -7.69 3.45 -2.07
CA GLY A 187 -7.65 2.12 -1.45
C GLY A 187 -7.78 0.96 -2.43
N THR A 188 -8.53 1.14 -3.53
CA THR A 188 -8.77 0.10 -4.54
C THR A 188 -7.85 0.18 -5.76
N ALA A 189 -7.38 1.36 -6.15
CA ALA A 189 -6.55 1.55 -7.35
C ALA A 189 -5.04 1.50 -7.06
N VAL A 190 -4.61 1.86 -5.85
CA VAL A 190 -3.20 1.79 -5.46
C VAL A 190 -2.90 0.45 -4.80
N ASN A 191 -1.76 -0.18 -5.15
CA ASN A 191 -1.53 -1.57 -4.74
C ASN A 191 -0.83 -1.71 -3.38
N ASP A 192 0.06 -0.80 -3.01
CA ASP A 192 0.81 -0.86 -1.77
C ASP A 192 0.23 0.07 -0.70
N THR A 193 0.22 -0.39 0.56
CA THR A 193 -0.32 0.38 1.69
C THR A 193 0.41 1.71 1.89
N SER A 194 1.72 1.75 1.68
CA SER A 194 2.51 2.97 1.82
C SER A 194 2.07 4.04 0.83
N SER A 195 1.87 3.65 -0.42
CA SER A 195 1.46 4.55 -1.49
C SER A 195 -0.01 4.97 -1.36
N VAL A 196 -0.88 4.09 -0.84
CA VAL A 196 -2.26 4.44 -0.47
C VAL A 196 -2.26 5.52 0.61
N THR A 197 -1.48 5.31 1.68
CA THR A 197 -1.41 6.29 2.78
C THR A 197 -0.82 7.62 2.31
N ALA A 198 0.18 7.60 1.43
CA ALA A 198 0.77 8.80 0.86
C ALA A 198 -0.26 9.59 0.02
N ALA A 199 -0.92 8.94 -0.94
CA ALA A 199 -1.92 9.58 -1.80
C ALA A 199 -3.10 10.14 -0.98
N ALA A 200 -3.65 9.34 -0.07
CA ALA A 200 -4.81 9.74 0.74
C ALA A 200 -4.47 10.85 1.74
N SER A 201 -3.30 10.78 2.39
CA SER A 201 -2.85 11.82 3.31
C SER A 201 -2.52 13.13 2.58
N THR A 202 -2.03 13.06 1.33
CA THR A 202 -1.83 14.24 0.48
C THR A 202 -3.16 14.89 0.11
N TRP A 203 -4.18 14.09 -0.24
CA TRP A 203 -5.54 14.59 -0.49
C TRP A 203 -6.13 15.29 0.74
N ASP A 204 -6.03 14.65 1.92
CA ASP A 204 -6.47 15.24 3.18
C ASP A 204 -5.76 16.56 3.50
N SER A 205 -4.46 16.64 3.21
CA SER A 205 -3.67 17.86 3.42
C SER A 205 -4.07 18.96 2.44
N LEU A 206 -4.30 18.62 1.17
CA LEU A 206 -4.66 19.55 0.10
C LEU A 206 -6.00 20.23 0.36
N TYR A 207 -6.99 19.46 0.84
CA TYR A 207 -8.37 19.93 1.03
C TYR A 207 -8.77 20.10 2.50
N GLN A 208 -7.81 19.99 3.43
CA GLN A 208 -8.01 20.17 4.87
C GLN A 208 -9.08 19.25 5.48
N LEU A 209 -9.15 18.00 4.98
CA LEU A 209 -10.14 17.01 5.39
C LEU A 209 -9.76 16.24 6.67
N GLY A 210 -8.69 16.65 7.34
CA GLY A 210 -8.23 15.98 8.56
C GLY A 210 -7.62 14.61 8.29
N THR A 211 -8.35 13.52 8.48
CA THR A 211 -7.95 12.14 8.17
C THR A 211 -9.03 11.38 7.40
N GLN A 212 -10.06 12.04 6.91
CA GLN A 212 -11.22 11.38 6.31
C GLN A 212 -10.84 10.45 5.15
N THR A 213 -10.05 10.97 4.22
CA THR A 213 -9.58 10.21 3.06
C THR A 213 -8.64 9.09 3.47
N LEU A 214 -7.71 9.38 4.39
CA LEU A 214 -6.74 8.41 4.88
C LEU A 214 -7.41 7.25 5.60
N ASP A 215 -8.33 7.53 6.51
CA ASP A 215 -9.09 6.53 7.27
C ASP A 215 -9.89 5.62 6.32
N LYS A 216 -10.57 6.20 5.33
CA LYS A 216 -11.35 5.47 4.32
C LYS A 216 -10.43 4.60 3.45
N ALA A 217 -9.39 5.19 2.87
CA ALA A 217 -8.47 4.51 1.97
C ALA A 217 -7.73 3.35 2.64
N VAL A 218 -7.27 3.54 3.88
CA VAL A 218 -6.60 2.47 4.65
C VAL A 218 -7.57 1.34 4.96
N THR A 219 -8.79 1.65 5.40
CA THR A 219 -9.82 0.62 5.69
C THR A 219 -10.13 -0.21 4.44
N VAL A 220 -10.37 0.43 3.30
CA VAL A 220 -10.59 -0.24 2.00
C VAL A 220 -9.38 -1.11 1.65
N LYS A 221 -8.17 -0.58 1.80
CA LYS A 221 -6.94 -1.31 1.49
C LYS A 221 -6.73 -2.51 2.39
N LEU A 222 -6.99 -2.40 3.68
CA LEU A 222 -6.87 -3.53 4.62
C LEU A 222 -7.89 -4.62 4.30
N THR A 223 -9.13 -4.26 3.96
CA THR A 223 -10.15 -5.20 3.49
C THR A 223 -9.68 -5.95 2.23
N ARG A 224 -9.12 -5.24 1.25
CA ARG A 224 -8.55 -5.84 0.03
C ARG A 224 -7.39 -6.77 0.34
N THR A 225 -6.54 -6.43 1.31
CA THR A 225 -5.38 -7.24 1.69
C THR A 225 -5.78 -8.62 2.22
N LEU A 226 -6.94 -8.78 2.83
CA LEU A 226 -7.44 -10.08 3.26
C LEU A 226 -7.68 -11.06 2.10
N SER A 227 -7.86 -10.56 0.88
CA SER A 227 -8.00 -11.38 -0.34
C SER A 227 -6.74 -12.18 -0.69
N ILE A 228 -5.59 -11.91 -0.04
CA ILE A 228 -4.38 -12.72 -0.20
C ILE A 228 -4.63 -14.19 0.18
N ILE A 229 -5.47 -14.42 1.20
CA ILE A 229 -5.75 -15.76 1.71
C ILE A 229 -6.46 -16.62 0.65
N PRO A 230 -7.65 -16.25 0.13
CA PRO A 230 -8.33 -17.07 -0.87
C PRO A 230 -7.54 -17.18 -2.17
N ILE A 231 -6.83 -16.13 -2.60
CA ILE A 231 -6.08 -16.16 -3.87
C ILE A 231 -4.88 -17.12 -3.77
N THR A 232 -4.10 -17.06 -2.70
CA THR A 232 -2.97 -17.98 -2.50
C THR A 232 -3.43 -19.44 -2.35
N LEU A 233 -4.58 -19.67 -1.72
CA LEU A 233 -5.18 -21.00 -1.63
C LEU A 233 -5.61 -21.56 -2.98
N VAL A 234 -6.28 -20.74 -3.81
CA VAL A 234 -6.66 -21.13 -5.17
C VAL A 234 -5.43 -21.46 -6.01
N LEU A 235 -4.40 -20.64 -5.96
CA LEU A 235 -3.15 -20.88 -6.68
C LEU A 235 -2.46 -22.18 -6.20
N ALA A 236 -2.40 -22.41 -4.90
CA ALA A 236 -1.86 -23.64 -4.32
C ALA A 236 -2.64 -24.87 -4.80
N PHE A 237 -3.97 -24.80 -4.77
CA PHE A 237 -4.84 -25.88 -5.22
C PHE A 237 -4.69 -26.19 -6.73
N VAL A 238 -4.69 -25.16 -7.57
CA VAL A 238 -4.48 -25.32 -9.02
C VAL A 238 -3.12 -25.97 -9.32
N ARG A 239 -2.10 -25.58 -8.56
CA ARG A 239 -0.76 -26.14 -8.73
C ARG A 239 -0.68 -27.62 -8.28
N THR A 240 -1.24 -27.94 -7.09
CA THR A 240 -1.26 -29.34 -6.58
C THR A 240 -1.94 -30.27 -7.58
N ARG A 241 -3.02 -29.82 -8.23
CA ARG A 241 -3.67 -30.58 -9.29
C ARG A 241 -2.78 -30.82 -10.53
N LYS A 242 -1.90 -29.86 -10.87
CA LYS A 242 -0.98 -30.01 -12.02
C LYS A 242 0.26 -30.83 -11.71
N ALA A 243 0.73 -30.83 -10.45
CA ALA A 243 1.99 -31.45 -10.04
C ALA A 243 1.86 -32.90 -9.50
N GLY A 244 0.64 -33.44 -9.34
CA GLY A 244 0.45 -34.79 -8.77
C GLY A 244 1.03 -34.90 -7.36
N SER A 245 0.22 -34.78 -6.34
CA SER A 245 0.37 -35.13 -4.91
C SER A 245 1.56 -34.59 -4.06
N GLU A 246 2.50 -33.80 -4.52
CA GLU A 246 3.56 -33.19 -3.69
C GLU A 246 3.42 -31.67 -3.51
N GLY A 247 2.25 -31.22 -3.04
CA GLY A 247 2.05 -29.80 -2.72
C GLY A 247 2.68 -29.40 -1.39
N LYS A 248 3.59 -28.41 -1.37
CA LYS A 248 4.06 -27.79 -0.11
C LYS A 248 2.87 -27.25 0.70
N LYS A 249 2.77 -27.60 1.97
CA LYS A 249 1.72 -27.07 2.88
C LYS A 249 1.89 -25.56 2.99
N VAL A 250 0.82 -24.82 2.68
CA VAL A 250 0.77 -23.37 2.85
C VAL A 250 0.59 -23.05 4.34
N GLU A 251 1.57 -22.39 4.96
CA GLU A 251 1.49 -21.98 6.35
C GLU A 251 0.66 -20.69 6.49
N PHE A 252 -0.63 -20.80 6.76
CA PHE A 252 -1.55 -19.68 6.95
C PHE A 252 -1.04 -18.62 7.92
N LYS A 253 -0.35 -19.01 9.00
CA LYS A 253 0.15 -18.12 10.02
C LYS A 253 1.21 -17.13 9.49
N LYS A 254 1.93 -17.49 8.40
CA LYS A 254 2.92 -16.60 7.76
C LYS A 254 2.29 -15.64 6.75
N ILE A 255 1.08 -15.94 6.26
CA ILE A 255 0.38 -15.14 5.24
C ILE A 255 -0.47 -14.04 5.89
N PHE A 256 -1.02 -14.29 7.09
CA PHE A 256 -1.92 -13.35 7.73
C PHE A 256 -1.18 -12.11 8.27
N PRO A 257 -1.52 -10.89 7.80
CA PRO A 257 -0.84 -9.67 8.24
C PRO A 257 -1.36 -9.23 9.61
N MET A 258 -0.65 -9.60 10.69
CA MET A 258 -1.05 -9.36 12.08
C MET A 258 -1.37 -7.90 12.41
N PHE A 259 -0.78 -6.94 11.72
CA PHE A 259 -1.07 -5.51 11.96
C PHE A 259 -2.53 -5.13 11.61
N ILE A 260 -3.20 -5.88 10.72
CA ILE A 260 -4.64 -5.70 10.44
C ILE A 260 -5.47 -6.07 11.67
N LEU A 261 -5.12 -7.18 12.34
CA LEU A 261 -5.78 -7.56 13.58
C LEU A 261 -5.62 -6.47 14.65
N TYR A 262 -4.41 -5.94 14.82
CA TYR A 262 -4.16 -4.86 15.79
C TYR A 262 -4.88 -3.57 15.42
N PHE A 263 -5.01 -3.23 14.13
CA PHE A 263 -5.82 -2.11 13.65
C PHE A 263 -7.30 -2.28 14.05
N VAL A 264 -7.87 -3.46 13.83
CA VAL A 264 -9.26 -3.76 14.22
C VAL A 264 -9.41 -3.72 15.74
N LEU A 265 -8.48 -4.30 16.50
CA LEU A 265 -8.49 -4.25 17.97
C LEU A 265 -8.43 -2.80 18.49
N ALA A 266 -7.60 -1.95 17.89
CA ALA A 266 -7.53 -0.54 18.24
C ALA A 266 -8.88 0.16 18.00
N SER A 267 -9.58 -0.15 16.90
CA SER A 267 -10.91 0.39 16.63
C SER A 267 -11.98 -0.14 17.58
N VAL A 268 -11.89 -1.41 18.01
CA VAL A 268 -12.76 -1.97 19.05
C VAL A 268 -12.57 -1.22 20.37
N ILE A 269 -11.33 -0.97 20.78
CA ILE A 269 -11.02 -0.19 21.99
C ILE A 269 -11.65 1.20 21.91
N THR A 270 -11.49 1.89 20.78
CA THR A 270 -12.11 3.21 20.56
C THR A 270 -13.64 3.13 20.64
N THR A 271 -14.23 2.12 19.98
CA THR A 271 -15.69 1.93 19.99
C THR A 271 -16.23 1.73 21.40
N ILE A 272 -15.58 0.87 22.21
CA ILE A 272 -15.96 0.63 23.60
C ILE A 272 -15.76 1.89 24.44
N ALA A 273 -14.62 2.56 24.33
CA ALA A 273 -14.33 3.77 25.08
C ALA A 273 -15.35 4.88 24.79
N THR A 274 -15.69 5.11 23.52
CA THR A 274 -16.68 6.12 23.13
C THR A 274 -18.10 5.74 23.56
N SER A 275 -18.47 4.47 23.56
CA SER A 275 -19.76 4.00 24.09
C SER A 275 -19.87 4.16 25.62
N LEU A 276 -18.76 4.19 26.33
CA LEU A 276 -18.66 4.47 27.77
C LEU A 276 -18.59 5.98 28.09
N GLY A 277 -18.73 6.85 27.08
CA GLY A 277 -18.73 8.30 27.23
C GLY A 277 -17.36 8.98 27.17
N VAL A 278 -16.30 8.24 26.81
CA VAL A 278 -14.97 8.85 26.58
C VAL A 278 -15.00 9.65 25.28
N SER A 279 -14.57 10.91 25.34
CA SER A 279 -14.49 11.74 24.14
C SER A 279 -13.50 11.19 23.12
N ALA A 280 -13.88 11.14 21.84
CA ALA A 280 -13.00 10.74 20.75
C ALA A 280 -11.72 11.61 20.64
N SER A 281 -11.74 12.81 21.18
CA SER A 281 -10.58 13.73 21.22
C SER A 281 -9.38 13.16 22.02
N VAL A 282 -9.63 12.24 22.96
CA VAL A 282 -8.57 11.56 23.73
C VAL A 282 -7.62 10.80 22.80
N PHE A 283 -8.10 10.32 21.66
CA PHE A 283 -7.31 9.58 20.68
C PHE A 283 -6.62 10.49 19.64
N SER A 284 -6.86 11.80 19.65
CA SER A 284 -6.25 12.75 18.70
C SER A 284 -4.71 12.74 18.68
N PRO A 285 -3.99 12.66 19.83
CA PRO A 285 -2.54 12.56 19.82
C PRO A 285 -2.01 11.31 19.08
N LEU A 286 -2.73 10.17 19.17
CA LEU A 286 -2.37 8.94 18.48
C LEU A 286 -2.53 9.09 16.96
N LYS A 287 -3.56 9.79 16.50
CA LYS A 287 -3.73 10.13 15.08
C LYS A 287 -2.60 11.02 14.56
N THR A 288 -2.22 12.04 15.33
CA THR A 288 -1.09 12.93 14.97
C THR A 288 0.22 12.16 14.89
N LEU A 289 0.47 11.28 15.86
CA LEU A 289 1.64 10.39 15.86
C LEU A 289 1.62 9.45 14.65
N SER A 290 0.46 8.90 14.29
CA SER A 290 0.28 8.08 13.10
C SER A 290 0.68 8.84 11.81
N LYS A 291 0.18 10.08 11.65
CA LYS A 291 0.55 10.93 10.50
C LYS A 291 2.06 11.18 10.41
N PHE A 292 2.70 11.46 11.54
CA PHE A 292 4.16 11.64 11.58
C PHE A 292 4.90 10.34 11.20
N PHE A 293 4.42 9.19 11.72
CA PHE A 293 5.00 7.88 11.36
C PHE A 293 4.81 7.54 9.88
N ILE A 294 3.72 8.00 9.25
CA ILE A 294 3.54 7.89 7.79
C ILE A 294 4.62 8.68 7.06
N VAL A 295 4.87 9.94 7.41
CA VAL A 295 5.93 10.75 6.80
C VAL A 295 7.30 10.09 6.98
N LEU A 296 7.59 9.62 8.21
CA LEU A 296 8.82 8.90 8.53
C LEU A 296 9.00 7.64 7.66
N ALA A 297 7.92 6.86 7.52
CA ALA A 297 7.94 5.66 6.69
C ALA A 297 8.11 6.00 5.20
N MET A 298 7.52 7.10 4.73
CA MET A 298 7.67 7.56 3.34
C MET A 298 9.09 8.00 3.02
N CYS A 299 9.79 8.66 3.94
CA CYS A 299 11.23 8.93 3.80
C CYS A 299 12.03 7.62 3.61
N ALA A 300 11.72 6.60 4.43
CA ALA A 300 12.37 5.30 4.31
C ALA A 300 12.03 4.56 3.01
N VAL A 301 10.78 4.66 2.53
CA VAL A 301 10.36 4.13 1.21
C VAL A 301 11.15 4.82 0.10
N GLY A 302 11.26 6.14 0.13
CA GLY A 302 12.07 6.91 -0.82
C GLY A 302 13.54 6.49 -0.80
N LEU A 303 14.13 6.32 0.40
CA LEU A 303 15.50 5.83 0.56
C LEU A 303 15.70 4.39 0.02
N ASN A 304 14.70 3.54 0.04
CA ASN A 304 14.74 2.20 -0.54
C ASN A 304 14.51 2.19 -2.06
N THR A 305 14.03 3.29 -2.63
CA THR A 305 13.67 3.36 -4.05
C THR A 305 14.86 3.81 -4.89
N ASN A 306 15.28 2.96 -5.83
CA ASN A 306 16.27 3.30 -6.86
C ASN A 306 15.57 3.42 -8.22
N ILE A 307 15.23 4.65 -8.59
CA ILE A 307 14.48 4.93 -9.83
C ILE A 307 15.21 4.45 -11.09
N VAL A 308 16.54 4.51 -11.12
CA VAL A 308 17.34 4.07 -12.28
C VAL A 308 17.23 2.54 -12.45
N LYS A 309 17.28 1.81 -11.33
CA LYS A 309 17.11 0.35 -11.35
C LYS A 309 15.70 -0.04 -11.75
N LEU A 310 14.68 0.69 -11.29
CA LEU A 310 13.28 0.46 -11.63
C LEU A 310 13.01 0.61 -13.13
N ILE A 311 13.53 1.66 -13.76
CA ILE A 311 13.37 1.89 -15.21
C ILE A 311 14.09 0.82 -16.03
N LYS A 312 15.21 0.26 -15.55
CA LYS A 312 15.99 -0.78 -16.23
C LYS A 312 15.41 -2.20 -16.13
N THR A 313 14.34 -2.42 -15.41
CA THR A 313 13.76 -3.76 -15.12
C THR A 313 13.24 -4.51 -16.36
N GLY A 314 13.11 -3.86 -17.49
CA GLY A 314 12.73 -4.50 -18.78
C GLY A 314 11.33 -4.12 -19.26
N GLY A 315 11.17 -3.99 -20.59
CA GLY A 315 9.98 -3.41 -21.21
C GLY A 315 8.69 -4.22 -21.05
N LYS A 316 8.74 -5.55 -21.23
CA LYS A 316 7.53 -6.40 -21.19
C LYS A 316 6.87 -6.48 -19.80
N PRO A 317 7.58 -6.77 -18.69
CA PRO A 317 6.99 -6.74 -17.35
C PRO A 317 6.49 -5.36 -16.95
N LEU A 318 7.20 -4.30 -17.37
CA LEU A 318 6.78 -2.92 -17.11
C LEU A 318 5.48 -2.57 -17.85
N ALA A 319 5.36 -2.95 -19.13
CA ALA A 319 4.12 -2.77 -19.90
C ALA A 319 2.95 -3.58 -19.31
N LEU A 320 3.19 -4.81 -18.84
CA LEU A 320 2.20 -5.60 -18.13
C LEU A 320 1.72 -4.89 -16.86
N GLY A 321 2.66 -4.40 -16.04
CA GLY A 321 2.35 -3.64 -14.82
C GLY A 321 1.57 -2.36 -15.10
N PHE A 322 1.93 -1.63 -16.17
CA PHE A 322 1.21 -0.45 -16.63
C PHE A 322 -0.25 -0.77 -17.00
N CYS A 323 -0.47 -1.81 -17.80
CA CYS A 323 -1.82 -2.22 -18.19
C CYS A 323 -2.65 -2.66 -16.97
N CYS A 324 -2.06 -3.40 -16.03
CA CYS A 324 -2.74 -3.75 -14.77
C CYS A 324 -3.08 -2.48 -13.97
N TRP A 325 -2.15 -1.55 -13.83
CA TRP A 325 -2.32 -0.31 -13.07
C TRP A 325 -3.43 0.57 -13.67
N VAL A 326 -3.40 0.81 -14.98
CA VAL A 326 -4.47 1.56 -15.68
C VAL A 326 -5.80 0.82 -15.60
N GLY A 327 -5.81 -0.49 -15.83
CA GLY A 327 -7.03 -1.30 -15.76
C GLY A 327 -7.70 -1.29 -14.40
N ILE A 328 -6.91 -1.37 -13.31
CA ILE A 328 -7.42 -1.30 -11.94
C ILE A 328 -7.97 0.10 -11.65
N ALA A 329 -7.24 1.15 -12.02
CA ALA A 329 -7.69 2.53 -11.81
C ALA A 329 -9.00 2.80 -12.56
N SER A 330 -9.07 2.42 -13.83
CA SER A 330 -10.29 2.58 -14.67
C SER A 330 -11.46 1.77 -14.12
N MET A 331 -11.23 0.51 -13.68
CA MET A 331 -12.27 -0.32 -13.09
C MET A 331 -12.74 0.24 -11.74
N SER A 332 -11.86 0.79 -10.93
CA SER A 332 -12.23 1.45 -9.67
C SER A 332 -13.15 2.65 -9.93
N LEU A 333 -12.81 3.50 -10.91
CA LEU A 333 -13.64 4.64 -11.30
C LEU A 333 -15.00 4.20 -11.86
N LEU A 334 -14.99 3.23 -12.77
CA LEU A 334 -16.23 2.68 -13.36
C LEU A 334 -17.17 2.14 -12.28
N MET A 335 -16.65 1.34 -11.37
CA MET A 335 -17.46 0.75 -10.30
C MET A 335 -17.99 1.79 -9.33
N GLN A 336 -17.21 2.84 -8.99
CA GLN A 336 -17.70 3.93 -8.16
C GLN A 336 -18.82 4.71 -8.85
N HIS A 337 -18.69 4.95 -10.16
CA HIS A 337 -19.75 5.60 -10.95
C HIS A 337 -21.02 4.74 -10.98
N VAL A 338 -20.91 3.43 -11.24
CA VAL A 338 -22.05 2.49 -11.27
C VAL A 338 -22.73 2.39 -9.91
N LEU A 339 -21.97 2.47 -8.81
CA LEU A 339 -22.50 2.40 -7.45
C LEU A 339 -22.99 3.77 -6.91
N GLY A 340 -22.88 4.84 -7.70
CA GLY A 340 -23.29 6.18 -7.28
C GLY A 340 -22.47 6.77 -6.14
N ILE A 341 -21.20 6.38 -6.02
CA ILE A 341 -20.28 6.89 -5.00
C ILE A 341 -19.58 8.16 -5.51
N TRP A 342 -19.34 8.23 -6.82
CA TRP A 342 -18.70 9.34 -7.52
C TRP A 342 -19.34 9.55 -8.91
#